data_eb51b85b9186d5efa1f3639f0f2d9bb5
#
_entry.id   eb51b85b9186d5efa1f3639f0f2d9bb5
#
_cell.length_a   1.000
_cell.length_b   1.000
_cell.length_c   1.000
_cell.angle_alpha   90.00
_cell.angle_beta   90.00
_cell.angle_gamma   90.00
#
_symmetry.space_group_name_H-M   'P 1'
#
loop_
_entity.id
_entity.type
_entity.pdbx_description
1 polymer ?
#
loop_
_entity_poly.entity_id
_entity_poly.type
_entity_poly.pdbx_seq_one_letter_code
_entity_poly.pdbx_strand_id
1 'polypeptide(L)'
;MRKTSGRVTLPAESGQEQIIKHLIKHWGVDAIRDSDGTRLSQDLLDMGFPVYSTICLVRAEQSWPREHGEDLPQAFLMTPRQTFTGRPLKFELMNDWSTDKYRLNENDDPKLWWEVIDRTTGEVVPGDDWTYADGCVTLTRGQDYHEYTVNFLVMQIWDSTSMYNALTNKWTGEKVMSVDPFKPEVYEHLMHYFDGWLERHPNTSVVRLTTLAFM
;
A
#
# COMPACT_ATOMS: atom_id res chain seq x y z
N MET A 1 12.57 -38.16 2.46
CA MET A 1 12.72 -36.70 2.62
C MET A 1 13.18 -36.37 4.03
N ARG A 2 14.12 -35.46 4.19
CA ARG A 2 14.65 -35.08 5.50
C ARG A 2 13.70 -34.03 6.11
N LYS A 3 13.00 -34.40 7.19
CA LYS A 3 12.29 -33.41 8.03
C LYS A 3 13.32 -32.73 8.94
N THR A 4 13.19 -31.44 9.11
CA THR A 4 14.02 -30.70 10.06
C THR A 4 13.42 -30.81 11.45
N SER A 5 14.24 -30.73 12.47
CA SER A 5 13.75 -30.61 13.86
C SER A 5 13.17 -29.22 14.17
N GLY A 6 13.40 -28.25 13.27
CA GLY A 6 12.81 -26.92 13.28
C GLY A 6 11.66 -26.81 12.28
N ARG A 7 10.96 -25.69 12.30
CA ARG A 7 9.86 -25.39 11.36
C ARG A 7 10.43 -24.57 10.21
N VAL A 8 10.82 -25.26 9.13
CA VAL A 8 11.39 -24.63 7.94
C VAL A 8 10.37 -24.61 6.82
N THR A 9 10.06 -23.43 6.33
CA THR A 9 9.23 -23.20 5.14
C THR A 9 10.10 -22.67 4.02
N LEU A 10 10.12 -23.35 2.89
CA LEU A 10 10.87 -22.93 1.71
C LEU A 10 9.97 -22.16 0.75
N PRO A 11 10.35 -20.93 0.33
CA PRO A 11 9.69 -20.27 -0.78
C PRO A 11 9.77 -21.15 -2.04
N ALA A 12 8.63 -21.31 -2.70
CA ALA A 12 8.51 -22.08 -3.91
C ALA A 12 7.79 -21.22 -4.96
N GLU A 13 8.42 -21.03 -6.10
CA GLU A 13 7.86 -20.22 -7.18
C GLU A 13 7.87 -21.00 -8.47
N SER A 14 6.88 -20.74 -9.32
CA SER A 14 6.76 -21.33 -10.65
C SER A 14 8.02 -21.01 -11.48
N GLY A 15 8.51 -22.01 -12.20
CA GLY A 15 9.73 -21.91 -13.03
C GLY A 15 11.05 -22.13 -12.27
N GLN A 16 11.00 -22.36 -10.94
CA GLN A 16 12.18 -22.63 -10.12
C GLN A 16 12.20 -24.06 -9.54
N GLU A 17 11.40 -24.98 -10.07
CA GLU A 17 11.15 -26.31 -9.51
C GLU A 17 12.43 -27.11 -9.28
N GLN A 18 13.42 -27.01 -10.18
CA GLN A 18 14.67 -27.74 -10.07
C GLN A 18 15.49 -27.29 -8.85
N ILE A 19 15.59 -25.98 -8.65
CA ILE A 19 16.30 -25.41 -7.50
C ILE A 19 15.55 -25.77 -6.21
N ILE A 20 14.23 -25.66 -6.21
CA ILE A 20 13.39 -25.98 -5.06
C ILE A 20 13.56 -27.45 -4.65
N LYS A 21 13.48 -28.38 -5.59
CA LYS A 21 13.70 -29.83 -5.34
C LYS A 21 15.10 -30.10 -4.81
N HIS A 22 16.12 -29.41 -5.33
CA HIS A 22 17.49 -29.51 -4.85
C HIS A 22 17.59 -29.04 -3.39
N LEU A 23 17.05 -27.88 -3.06
CA LEU A 23 17.08 -27.33 -1.70
C LEU A 23 16.31 -28.21 -0.71
N ILE A 24 15.14 -28.73 -1.09
CA ILE A 24 14.38 -29.68 -0.28
C ILE A 24 15.21 -30.91 0.07
N LYS A 25 15.96 -31.42 -0.90
CA LYS A 25 16.80 -32.61 -0.72
C LYS A 25 17.98 -32.37 0.24
N HIS A 26 18.60 -31.19 0.15
CA HIS A 26 19.86 -30.89 0.88
C HIS A 26 19.60 -30.24 2.24
N TRP A 27 18.65 -29.34 2.34
CA TRP A 27 18.35 -28.62 3.59
C TRP A 27 17.27 -29.33 4.42
N GLY A 28 16.31 -29.95 3.74
CA GLY A 28 15.09 -30.43 4.37
C GLY A 28 14.13 -29.27 4.65
N VAL A 29 12.83 -29.53 4.51
CA VAL A 29 11.77 -28.56 4.79
C VAL A 29 10.59 -29.26 5.44
N ASP A 30 9.76 -28.49 6.13
CA ASP A 30 8.51 -28.96 6.74
C ASP A 30 7.27 -28.48 5.97
N ALA A 31 7.39 -27.42 5.20
CA ALA A 31 6.35 -26.86 4.34
C ALA A 31 6.98 -26.12 3.15
N ILE A 32 6.20 -25.94 2.10
CA ILE A 32 6.54 -25.07 0.97
C ILE A 32 5.60 -23.86 0.96
N ARG A 33 6.11 -22.72 0.47
CA ARG A 33 5.33 -21.49 0.42
C ARG A 33 5.11 -21.07 -1.02
N ASP A 34 3.86 -20.94 -1.39
CA ASP A 34 3.43 -20.24 -2.59
C ASP A 34 3.52 -18.73 -2.36
N SER A 35 4.20 -18.03 -3.26
CA SER A 35 4.32 -16.58 -3.19
C SER A 35 3.22 -15.92 -4.01
N ASP A 36 2.52 -15.02 -3.39
CA ASP A 36 1.63 -13.97 -3.93
C ASP A 36 0.97 -14.29 -5.30
N GLY A 37 0.04 -15.24 -5.30
CA GLY A 37 -0.82 -15.52 -6.46
C GLY A 37 -0.24 -16.44 -7.53
N THR A 38 0.97 -16.95 -7.35
CA THR A 38 1.51 -17.98 -8.24
C THR A 38 1.02 -19.36 -7.79
N ARG A 39 0.53 -20.15 -8.71
CA ARG A 39 0.20 -21.55 -8.43
C ARG A 39 1.49 -22.37 -8.45
N LEU A 40 1.66 -23.22 -7.43
CA LEU A 40 2.72 -24.20 -7.44
C LEU A 40 2.51 -25.20 -8.59
N SER A 41 3.60 -25.65 -9.18
CA SER A 41 3.54 -26.73 -10.18
C SER A 41 3.07 -28.04 -9.52
N GLN A 42 2.42 -28.89 -10.33
CA GLN A 42 1.93 -30.19 -9.86
C GLN A 42 3.06 -31.04 -9.26
N ASP A 43 4.24 -30.98 -9.86
CA ASP A 43 5.45 -31.66 -9.36
C ASP A 43 5.81 -31.32 -7.92
N LEU A 44 5.61 -30.06 -7.49
CA LEU A 44 5.86 -29.63 -6.13
C LEU A 44 4.73 -30.04 -5.19
N LEU A 45 3.49 -29.99 -5.66
CA LEU A 45 2.31 -30.43 -4.91
C LEU A 45 2.37 -31.93 -4.63
N ASP A 46 2.80 -32.74 -5.61
CA ASP A 46 2.92 -34.20 -5.50
C ASP A 46 4.01 -34.62 -4.47
N MET A 47 4.87 -33.70 -4.04
CA MET A 47 5.81 -33.97 -2.96
C MET A 47 5.14 -34.08 -1.57
N GLY A 48 3.88 -33.69 -1.45
CA GLY A 48 3.04 -33.88 -0.26
C GLY A 48 3.41 -33.01 0.94
N PHE A 49 4.06 -31.87 0.72
CA PHE A 49 4.28 -30.88 1.77
C PHE A 49 3.03 -30.04 2.03
N PRO A 50 2.80 -29.60 3.28
CA PRO A 50 1.86 -28.54 3.54
C PRO A 50 2.21 -27.28 2.74
N VAL A 51 1.20 -26.64 2.14
CA VAL A 51 1.34 -25.45 1.32
C VAL A 51 0.90 -24.23 2.14
N TYR A 52 1.80 -23.27 2.28
CA TYR A 52 1.52 -21.97 2.86
C TYR A 52 1.38 -20.96 1.73
N SER A 53 0.16 -20.56 1.43
CA SER A 53 -0.09 -19.59 0.38
C SER A 53 -0.16 -18.18 0.93
N THR A 54 0.38 -17.23 0.19
CA THR A 54 0.41 -15.82 0.58
C THR A 54 -0.51 -15.03 -0.35
N ILE A 55 -1.32 -14.16 0.23
CA ILE A 55 -2.14 -13.20 -0.51
C ILE A 55 -2.08 -11.84 0.17
N CYS A 56 -1.93 -10.78 -0.61
CA CYS A 56 -2.17 -9.41 -0.19
C CYS A 56 -3.58 -9.01 -0.64
N LEU A 57 -4.56 -9.26 0.20
CA LEU A 57 -5.97 -9.17 -0.16
C LEU A 57 -6.36 -7.78 -0.66
N VAL A 58 -5.89 -6.73 0.01
CA VAL A 58 -6.23 -5.34 -0.32
C VAL A 58 -5.74 -4.86 -1.69
N ARG A 59 -4.90 -5.62 -2.38
CA ARG A 59 -4.41 -5.31 -3.73
C ARG A 59 -4.48 -6.48 -4.71
N ALA A 60 -5.01 -7.62 -4.28
CA ALA A 60 -5.04 -8.82 -5.11
C ALA A 60 -5.98 -8.69 -6.30
N GLU A 61 -7.03 -7.91 -6.14
CA GLU A 61 -8.04 -7.64 -7.14
C GLU A 61 -7.93 -6.17 -7.58
N GLN A 62 -7.97 -5.90 -8.88
CA GLN A 62 -7.67 -4.59 -9.45
C GLN A 62 -8.84 -3.94 -10.20
N SER A 63 -9.96 -4.64 -10.39
CA SER A 63 -11.13 -4.04 -11.05
C SER A 63 -11.80 -3.02 -10.13
N TRP A 64 -12.00 -3.38 -8.87
CA TRP A 64 -12.64 -2.50 -7.89
C TRP A 64 -11.94 -1.13 -7.75
N PRO A 65 -10.64 -1.03 -7.45
CA PRO A 65 -10.00 0.27 -7.28
C PRO A 65 -9.95 1.13 -8.55
N ARG A 66 -10.09 0.52 -9.73
CA ARG A 66 -10.19 1.27 -11.00
C ARG A 66 -11.56 1.90 -11.20
N GLU A 67 -12.60 1.26 -10.71
CA GLU A 67 -13.99 1.69 -10.82
C GLU A 67 -14.40 2.59 -9.65
N HIS A 68 -13.79 2.39 -8.47
CA HIS A 68 -14.08 3.04 -7.20
C HIS A 68 -12.86 3.77 -6.65
N GLY A 69 -12.46 4.83 -7.35
CA GLY A 69 -11.26 5.60 -6.97
C GLY A 69 -11.36 6.34 -5.63
N GLU A 70 -12.56 6.43 -5.06
CA GLU A 70 -12.83 6.93 -3.71
C GLU A 70 -12.51 5.92 -2.60
N ASP A 71 -12.34 4.64 -2.95
CA ASP A 71 -12.07 3.56 -2.01
C ASP A 71 -10.57 3.26 -1.84
N LEU A 72 -9.73 4.11 -2.39
CA LEU A 72 -8.29 3.99 -2.22
C LEU A 72 -7.86 4.40 -0.81
N PRO A 73 -6.76 3.84 -0.28
CA PRO A 73 -6.22 4.25 1.00
C PRO A 73 -5.87 5.72 1.02
N GLN A 74 -6.14 6.36 2.13
CA GLN A 74 -5.83 7.77 2.36
C GLN A 74 -4.58 7.92 3.23
N ALA A 75 -3.86 9.01 3.05
CA ALA A 75 -2.73 9.38 3.87
C ALA A 75 -2.65 10.90 4.03
N PHE A 76 -2.10 11.35 5.16
CA PHE A 76 -1.71 12.74 5.32
C PHE A 76 -0.27 12.93 4.85
N LEU A 77 -0.09 13.93 4.01
CA LEU A 77 1.23 14.44 3.63
C LEU A 77 1.43 15.83 4.21
N MET A 78 2.68 16.26 4.27
CA MET A 78 3.05 17.55 4.85
C MET A 78 3.97 18.30 3.89
N THR A 79 3.73 19.61 3.73
CA THR A 79 4.62 20.47 2.95
C THR A 79 5.92 20.75 3.72
N PRO A 80 7.00 21.14 3.04
CA PRO A 80 8.14 21.76 3.69
C PRO A 80 7.74 22.99 4.49
N ARG A 81 8.54 23.32 5.50
CA ARG A 81 8.35 24.53 6.29
C ARG A 81 8.65 25.79 5.48
N GLN A 82 7.83 26.80 5.67
CA GLN A 82 8.08 28.14 5.13
C GLN A 82 7.92 29.19 6.24
N THR A 83 8.78 30.22 6.22
CA THR A 83 8.75 31.31 7.20
C THR A 83 7.83 32.44 6.74
N PHE A 84 6.89 32.87 7.58
CA PHE A 84 6.04 34.04 7.30
C PHE A 84 6.82 35.34 7.53
N THR A 85 6.71 36.27 6.59
CA THR A 85 7.43 37.58 6.62
C THR A 85 6.49 38.73 6.28
N GLY A 86 5.26 38.70 6.80
CA GLY A 86 4.25 39.74 6.57
C GLY A 86 3.61 39.70 5.18
N ARG A 87 3.89 38.67 4.38
CA ARG A 87 3.27 38.44 3.07
C ARG A 87 2.62 37.08 3.03
N PRO A 88 1.50 36.92 2.29
CA PRO A 88 0.88 35.61 2.15
C PRO A 88 1.86 34.54 1.68
N LEU A 89 1.88 33.40 2.37
CA LEU A 89 2.68 32.23 1.97
C LEU A 89 1.85 31.32 1.09
N LYS A 90 2.47 30.80 0.03
CA LYS A 90 1.87 29.81 -0.86
C LYS A 90 2.56 28.47 -0.70
N PHE A 91 1.75 27.44 -0.48
CA PHE A 91 2.20 26.05 -0.38
C PHE A 91 1.62 25.26 -1.56
N GLU A 92 2.44 24.92 -2.53
CA GLU A 92 2.10 24.02 -3.61
C GLU A 92 2.16 22.58 -3.06
N LEU A 93 1.01 21.97 -2.83
CA LEU A 93 0.89 20.78 -2.00
C LEU A 93 1.63 19.57 -2.55
N MET A 94 1.59 19.36 -3.87
CA MET A 94 2.18 18.18 -4.51
C MET A 94 3.61 18.39 -5.03
N ASN A 95 4.21 19.57 -4.82
CA ASN A 95 5.51 19.91 -5.42
C ASN A 95 6.64 18.95 -5.00
N ASP A 96 6.64 18.49 -3.74
CA ASP A 96 7.66 17.61 -3.18
C ASP A 96 7.23 16.14 -3.11
N TRP A 97 6.08 15.80 -3.72
CA TRP A 97 5.51 14.48 -3.66
C TRP A 97 5.29 13.86 -5.04
N SER A 98 5.41 12.54 -5.12
CA SER A 98 5.20 11.81 -6.37
C SER A 98 3.72 11.80 -6.76
N THR A 99 3.38 12.51 -7.83
CA THR A 99 2.05 12.47 -8.45
C THR A 99 1.71 11.12 -9.10
N ASP A 100 2.70 10.29 -9.33
CA ASP A 100 2.51 8.89 -9.73
C ASP A 100 1.97 8.03 -8.59
N LYS A 101 2.25 8.40 -7.34
CA LYS A 101 1.90 7.62 -6.16
C LYS A 101 0.70 8.18 -5.42
N TYR A 102 0.55 9.49 -5.45
CA TYR A 102 -0.46 10.21 -4.68
C TYR A 102 -1.26 11.15 -5.54
N ARG A 103 -2.52 11.31 -5.20
CA ARG A 103 -3.45 12.31 -5.73
C ARG A 103 -4.08 13.05 -4.56
N LEU A 104 -4.26 14.38 -4.69
CA LEU A 104 -4.99 15.14 -3.68
C LEU A 104 -6.39 14.54 -3.49
N ASN A 105 -6.82 14.43 -2.25
CA ASN A 105 -8.20 14.11 -1.94
C ASN A 105 -8.99 15.42 -1.81
N GLU A 106 -9.72 15.74 -2.87
CA GLU A 106 -10.58 16.91 -2.97
C GLU A 106 -12.09 16.54 -2.90
N ASN A 107 -12.39 15.27 -2.54
CA ASN A 107 -13.78 14.80 -2.44
C ASN A 107 -14.51 15.45 -1.26
N ASP A 108 -13.77 15.82 -0.22
CA ASP A 108 -14.27 16.50 0.95
C ASP A 108 -13.78 17.95 1.00
N ASP A 109 -14.47 18.80 1.75
CA ASP A 109 -13.99 20.17 2.01
C ASP A 109 -12.63 20.13 2.70
N PRO A 110 -11.57 20.72 2.09
CA PRO A 110 -10.24 20.81 2.71
C PRO A 110 -10.25 21.39 4.12
N LYS A 111 -11.18 22.28 4.43
CA LYS A 111 -11.31 22.89 5.76
C LYS A 111 -11.71 21.91 6.86
N LEU A 112 -12.25 20.75 6.51
CA LEU A 112 -12.61 19.70 7.48
C LEU A 112 -11.43 18.82 7.87
N TRP A 113 -10.49 18.62 6.95
CA TRP A 113 -9.46 17.59 7.11
C TRP A 113 -8.03 18.10 7.01
N TRP A 114 -7.82 19.27 6.37
CA TRP A 114 -6.47 19.80 6.20
C TRP A 114 -6.17 20.84 7.28
N GLU A 115 -4.91 20.95 7.66
CA GLU A 115 -4.47 21.83 8.70
C GLU A 115 -3.25 22.63 8.26
N VAL A 116 -3.31 23.93 8.44
CA VAL A 116 -2.10 24.77 8.46
C VAL A 116 -1.61 24.84 9.90
N ILE A 117 -0.37 24.44 10.13
CA ILE A 117 0.21 24.36 11.46
C ILE A 117 1.34 25.36 11.59
N ASP A 118 1.27 26.20 12.61
CA ASP A 118 2.39 27.00 13.08
C ASP A 118 3.39 26.10 13.81
N ARG A 119 4.52 25.84 13.18
CA ARG A 119 5.55 24.94 13.74
C ARG A 119 6.39 25.59 14.84
N THR A 120 6.28 26.88 15.02
CA THR A 120 6.94 27.61 16.09
C THR A 120 6.18 27.45 17.42
N THR A 121 4.84 27.46 17.36
CA THR A 121 3.99 27.30 18.56
C THR A 121 3.40 25.90 18.68
N GLY A 122 3.23 25.15 17.58
CA GLY A 122 2.52 23.88 17.50
C GLY A 122 1.01 24.04 17.35
N GLU A 123 0.51 25.25 17.19
CA GLU A 123 -0.92 25.54 17.07
C GLU A 123 -1.44 25.37 15.63
N VAL A 124 -2.69 24.94 15.52
CA VAL A 124 -3.41 24.91 14.25
C VAL A 124 -3.92 26.31 13.92
N VAL A 125 -3.62 26.79 12.71
CA VAL A 125 -4.06 28.09 12.21
C VAL A 125 -5.57 28.07 11.94
N PRO A 126 -6.32 29.09 12.38
CA PRO A 126 -7.75 29.19 12.09
C PRO A 126 -8.06 29.10 10.60
N GLY A 127 -9.15 28.42 10.26
CA GLY A 127 -9.55 28.21 8.85
C GLY A 127 -9.77 29.49 8.03
N ASP A 128 -10.11 30.62 8.69
CA ASP A 128 -10.30 31.92 8.02
C ASP A 128 -8.99 32.61 7.64
N ASP A 129 -7.85 32.11 8.13
CA ASP A 129 -6.53 32.70 7.89
C ASP A 129 -5.81 32.06 6.70
N TRP A 130 -6.40 31.08 6.07
CA TRP A 130 -5.87 30.44 4.87
C TRP A 130 -6.96 30.06 3.87
N THR A 131 -6.59 29.89 2.61
CA THR A 131 -7.47 29.47 1.52
C THR A 131 -6.85 28.36 0.72
N TYR A 132 -7.68 27.57 0.04
CA TYR A 132 -7.26 26.55 -0.92
C TYR A 132 -7.84 26.85 -2.30
N ALA A 133 -6.99 26.75 -3.31
CA ALA A 133 -7.39 26.79 -4.72
C ALA A 133 -6.31 26.09 -5.59
N ASP A 134 -6.75 25.29 -6.53
CA ASP A 134 -5.91 24.72 -7.61
C ASP A 134 -4.63 24.03 -7.09
N GLY A 135 -4.75 23.17 -6.06
CA GLY A 135 -3.62 22.44 -5.49
C GLY A 135 -2.68 23.28 -4.62
N CYS A 136 -3.06 24.52 -4.31
CA CYS A 136 -2.27 25.46 -3.53
C CYS A 136 -3.02 25.95 -2.30
N VAL A 137 -2.39 25.85 -1.13
CA VAL A 137 -2.85 26.51 0.11
C VAL A 137 -2.14 27.85 0.23
N THR A 138 -2.92 28.92 0.47
CA THR A 138 -2.38 30.25 0.73
C THR A 138 -2.70 30.67 2.17
N LEU A 139 -1.66 30.77 3.01
CA LEU A 139 -1.76 31.37 4.34
C LEU A 139 -1.76 32.91 4.20
N THR A 140 -2.90 33.52 4.50
CA THR A 140 -3.10 34.98 4.33
C THR A 140 -2.71 35.78 5.56
N ARG A 141 -2.84 35.19 6.74
CA ARG A 141 -2.48 35.81 8.02
C ARG A 141 -1.64 34.84 8.85
N GLY A 142 -0.50 35.31 9.31
CA GLY A 142 0.44 34.58 10.16
C GLY A 142 1.25 35.55 11.01
N GLN A 143 2.01 35.01 11.92
CA GLN A 143 2.95 35.80 12.76
C GLN A 143 4.31 35.87 12.06
N ASP A 144 4.91 37.07 12.02
CA ASP A 144 6.21 37.27 11.41
C ASP A 144 7.29 36.38 12.06
N TYR A 145 8.11 35.81 11.22
CA TYR A 145 9.21 34.89 11.55
C TYR A 145 8.80 33.56 12.17
N HIS A 146 7.50 33.22 12.18
CA HIS A 146 7.05 31.86 12.46
C HIS A 146 7.13 30.96 11.24
N GLU A 147 7.36 29.67 11.46
CA GLU A 147 7.41 28.64 10.43
C GLU A 147 6.07 27.92 10.33
N TYR A 148 5.61 27.70 9.12
CA TYR A 148 4.33 27.04 8.84
C TYR A 148 4.50 25.85 7.91
N THR A 149 3.63 24.85 8.09
CA THR A 149 3.44 23.71 7.18
C THR A 149 1.96 23.51 6.92
N VAL A 150 1.65 22.83 5.83
CA VAL A 150 0.30 22.32 5.56
C VAL A 150 0.31 20.80 5.65
N ASN A 151 -0.58 20.24 6.49
CA ASN A 151 -0.93 18.82 6.45
C ASN A 151 -2.17 18.68 5.56
N PHE A 152 -2.10 17.84 4.57
CA PHE A 152 -3.17 17.68 3.59
C PHE A 152 -3.41 16.21 3.26
N LEU A 153 -4.65 15.88 2.91
CA LEU A 153 -5.09 14.53 2.65
C LEU A 153 -4.87 14.16 1.18
N VAL A 154 -4.36 12.98 0.95
CA VAL A 154 -4.17 12.40 -0.38
C VAL A 154 -4.75 10.99 -0.45
N MET A 155 -5.04 10.54 -1.66
CA MET A 155 -5.30 9.15 -1.98
C MET A 155 -4.05 8.51 -2.54
N GLN A 156 -3.75 7.30 -2.09
CA GLN A 156 -2.64 6.50 -2.62
C GLN A 156 -3.11 5.76 -3.88
N ILE A 157 -2.73 6.27 -5.05
CA ILE A 157 -3.11 5.71 -6.36
C ILE A 157 -2.15 4.64 -6.88
N TRP A 158 -1.11 4.34 -6.14
CA TRP A 158 -0.16 3.28 -6.46
C TRP A 158 0.43 2.68 -5.20
N ASP A 159 0.37 1.35 -5.09
CA ASP A 159 1.07 0.61 -4.06
C ASP A 159 2.49 0.26 -4.54
N SER A 160 3.49 0.91 -3.96
CA SER A 160 4.90 0.69 -4.31
C SER A 160 5.41 -0.72 -3.97
N THR A 161 4.66 -1.51 -3.23
CA THR A 161 5.03 -2.92 -2.97
C THR A 161 4.95 -3.78 -4.22
N SER A 162 4.28 -3.33 -5.28
CA SER A 162 4.36 -3.96 -6.61
C SER A 162 5.79 -3.97 -7.17
N MET A 163 6.68 -3.12 -6.64
CA MET A 163 8.10 -3.11 -6.96
C MET A 163 8.88 -4.25 -6.28
N TYR A 164 8.25 -4.99 -5.36
CA TYR A 164 8.88 -6.06 -4.62
C TYR A 164 9.49 -7.15 -5.51
N ASN A 165 8.91 -7.38 -6.66
CA ASN A 165 9.39 -8.34 -7.66
C ASN A 165 10.14 -7.65 -8.82
N ALA A 166 10.85 -6.56 -8.55
CA ALA A 166 11.59 -5.82 -9.58
C ALA A 166 12.52 -6.70 -10.41
N LEU A 167 13.11 -7.72 -9.79
CA LEU A 167 13.97 -8.69 -10.51
C LEU A 167 13.18 -9.56 -11.48
N THR A 168 11.94 -9.91 -11.16
CA THR A 168 11.09 -10.76 -11.98
C THR A 168 10.29 -9.97 -13.01
N ASN A 169 9.79 -8.81 -12.64
CA ASN A 169 9.01 -7.94 -13.53
C ASN A 169 9.84 -6.87 -14.25
N LYS A 170 11.16 -6.78 -13.96
CA LYS A 170 12.09 -5.82 -14.57
C LYS A 170 11.62 -4.37 -14.50
N TRP A 171 10.90 -4.02 -13.42
CA TRP A 171 10.29 -2.70 -13.21
C TRP A 171 9.22 -2.31 -14.26
N THR A 172 8.77 -3.25 -15.07
CA THR A 172 7.76 -3.02 -16.13
C THR A 172 6.37 -3.51 -15.75
N GLY A 173 6.20 -4.00 -14.52
CA GLY A 173 4.90 -4.45 -14.01
C GLY A 173 3.88 -3.33 -13.93
N GLU A 174 2.61 -3.71 -14.06
CA GLU A 174 1.50 -2.77 -13.88
C GLU A 174 1.54 -2.14 -12.49
N LYS A 175 1.25 -0.84 -12.41
CA LYS A 175 1.06 -0.15 -11.14
C LYS A 175 -0.24 -0.64 -10.50
N VAL A 176 -0.13 -1.40 -9.42
CA VAL A 176 -1.29 -1.89 -8.68
C VAL A 176 -1.73 -0.87 -7.64
N MET A 177 -3.05 -0.80 -7.43
CA MET A 177 -3.69 0.01 -6.42
C MET A 177 -4.11 -0.88 -5.25
N SER A 178 -4.07 -0.34 -4.04
CA SER A 178 -4.70 -0.96 -2.88
C SER A 178 -6.08 -0.34 -2.66
N VAL A 179 -6.93 -1.02 -1.91
CA VAL A 179 -8.22 -0.51 -1.45
C VAL A 179 -8.23 -0.37 0.06
N ASP A 180 -9.10 0.49 0.58
CA ASP A 180 -9.28 0.68 2.02
C ASP A 180 -10.23 -0.39 2.60
N PRO A 181 -9.73 -1.38 3.34
CA PRO A 181 -10.56 -2.46 3.86
C PRO A 181 -11.49 -2.03 5.02
N PHE A 182 -11.37 -0.81 5.53
CA PHE A 182 -12.25 -0.29 6.58
C PHE A 182 -13.59 0.23 6.06
N LYS A 183 -13.73 0.37 4.74
CA LYS A 183 -15.02 0.68 4.12
C LYS A 183 -15.87 -0.59 4.02
N PRO A 184 -17.15 -0.58 4.47
CA PRO A 184 -17.98 -1.78 4.52
C PRO A 184 -18.15 -2.48 3.16
N GLU A 185 -18.39 -1.71 2.10
CA GLU A 185 -18.55 -2.22 0.73
C GLU A 185 -17.26 -2.85 0.18
N VAL A 186 -16.11 -2.25 0.51
CA VAL A 186 -14.80 -2.82 0.16
C VAL A 186 -14.56 -4.12 0.91
N TYR A 187 -14.88 -4.15 2.20
CA TYR A 187 -14.74 -5.36 3.00
C TYR A 187 -15.55 -6.52 2.41
N GLU A 188 -16.84 -6.28 2.09
CA GLU A 188 -17.70 -7.31 1.49
C GLU A 188 -17.15 -7.82 0.15
N HIS A 189 -16.68 -6.91 -0.69
CA HIS A 189 -16.03 -7.25 -1.96
C HIS A 189 -14.78 -8.11 -1.76
N LEU A 190 -13.91 -7.72 -0.83
CA LEU A 190 -12.67 -8.45 -0.53
C LEU A 190 -12.97 -9.84 0.03
N MET A 191 -13.99 -10.01 0.87
CA MET A 191 -14.38 -11.31 1.39
C MET A 191 -14.90 -12.24 0.29
N HIS A 192 -15.73 -11.72 -0.61
CA HIS A 192 -16.19 -12.49 -1.77
C HIS A 192 -15.03 -12.90 -2.70
N TYR A 193 -14.10 -11.97 -2.95
CA TYR A 193 -12.88 -12.27 -3.72
C TYR A 193 -12.04 -13.37 -3.05
N PHE A 194 -11.90 -13.29 -1.71
CA PHE A 194 -11.12 -14.24 -0.92
C PHE A 194 -11.71 -15.65 -0.95
N ASP A 195 -13.04 -15.78 -0.86
CA ASP A 195 -13.72 -17.06 -0.97
C ASP A 195 -13.42 -17.72 -2.33
N GLY A 196 -13.57 -16.98 -3.42
CA GLY A 196 -13.21 -17.48 -4.74
C GLY A 196 -11.72 -17.77 -4.90
N TRP A 197 -10.85 -17.05 -4.19
CA TRP A 197 -9.41 -17.35 -4.15
C TRP A 197 -9.15 -18.70 -3.47
N LEU A 198 -9.79 -18.97 -2.32
CA LEU A 198 -9.68 -20.25 -1.60
C LEU A 198 -10.12 -21.43 -2.47
N GLU A 199 -11.22 -21.29 -3.21
CA GLU A 199 -11.69 -22.33 -4.15
C GLU A 199 -10.65 -22.64 -5.23
N ARG A 200 -9.93 -21.62 -5.70
CA ARG A 200 -8.86 -21.79 -6.71
C ARG A 200 -7.55 -22.34 -6.14
N HIS A 201 -7.41 -22.39 -4.81
CA HIS A 201 -6.19 -22.85 -4.11
C HIS A 201 -6.48 -24.00 -3.14
N PRO A 202 -7.08 -25.13 -3.60
CA PRO A 202 -7.56 -26.20 -2.72
C PRO A 202 -6.44 -26.93 -1.97
N ASN A 203 -5.19 -26.79 -2.41
CA ASN A 203 -4.03 -27.40 -1.75
C ASN A 203 -3.44 -26.55 -0.63
N THR A 204 -3.98 -25.37 -0.36
CA THR A 204 -3.51 -24.46 0.68
C THR A 204 -3.85 -25.03 2.06
N SER A 205 -2.82 -25.25 2.87
CA SER A 205 -2.96 -25.67 4.26
C SER A 205 -3.06 -24.49 5.22
N VAL A 206 -2.38 -23.39 4.89
CA VAL A 206 -2.37 -22.15 5.67
C VAL A 206 -2.36 -20.95 4.74
N VAL A 207 -3.28 -20.02 4.95
CA VAL A 207 -3.26 -18.72 4.27
C VAL A 207 -2.46 -17.74 5.10
N ARG A 208 -1.51 -17.09 4.47
CA ARG A 208 -0.78 -15.95 5.02
C ARG A 208 -1.32 -14.68 4.39
N LEU A 209 -2.06 -13.90 5.17
CA LEU A 209 -2.44 -12.56 4.76
C LEU A 209 -1.24 -11.63 4.93
N THR A 210 -0.90 -10.92 3.86
CA THR A 210 0.08 -9.83 3.93
C THR A 210 -0.68 -8.52 3.94
N THR A 211 -0.33 -7.68 4.91
CA THR A 211 -0.84 -6.32 5.01
C THR A 211 0.30 -5.38 4.74
N LEU A 212 0.16 -4.51 3.77
CA LEU A 212 1.24 -3.56 3.43
C LEU A 212 0.69 -2.17 3.12
N ALA A 213 -0.58 -1.94 3.43
CA ALA A 213 -1.24 -0.73 2.99
C ALA A 213 -1.05 0.49 3.89
N PHE A 214 -0.47 0.33 5.08
CA PHE A 214 -0.53 1.39 6.09
C PHE A 214 0.83 1.63 6.73
N MET A 215 1.73 2.25 5.97
CA MET A 215 2.90 2.93 6.52
C MET A 215 3.17 4.22 5.75
#